data_a4322282d600ad804d6bf166fe346a2c
#
_entry.id   a4322282d600ad804d6bf166fe346a2c
#
_cell.length_a   1.000
_cell.length_b   1.000
_cell.length_c   1.000
_cell.angle_alpha   90.00
_cell.angle_beta   90.00
_cell.angle_gamma   90.00
#
_symmetry.space_group_name_H-M   'P 1'
#
loop_
_entity.id
_entity.type
_entity.pdbx_description
1 polymer ?
#
loop_
_entity_poly.entity_id
_entity_poly.type
_entity_poly.pdbx_seq_one_letter_code
_entity_poly.pdbx_strand_id
1 'polypeptide(L)'
;MPERITVYYDYTCPYSDRARRWLARVGQARRELTVIWRTFPLKEVNRRPGEASFLSGTPADSVSILALELAKAAQAAGSDLFGAYHDAVFDAMHGESQKKLTSEDLLALARAAGLDTVRFESEREQARWLEAVAGDYREAVARWGVFGTPTLIFQDELAAYLKFAAVPPTPREAAEVFDALLCLARLHPELVEIKFQPA
;
A
#
# COMPACT_ATOMS: atom_id res chain seq x y z
N MET A 1 -0.18 14.95 19.79
CA MET A 1 0.21 15.30 18.40
C MET A 1 -0.55 14.36 17.48
N PRO A 2 -0.97 14.79 16.29
CA PRO A 2 -1.60 13.89 15.35
C PRO A 2 -0.64 12.74 15.02
N GLU A 3 -1.14 11.51 15.08
CA GLU A 3 -0.34 10.34 14.77
C GLU A 3 -0.26 10.17 13.26
N ARG A 4 0.97 10.05 12.75
CA ARG A 4 1.23 9.81 11.33
C ARG A 4 1.93 8.47 11.16
N ILE A 5 1.42 7.66 10.25
CA ILE A 5 2.06 6.41 9.85
C ILE A 5 2.21 6.37 8.33
N THR A 6 3.29 5.78 7.86
CA THR A 6 3.47 5.46 6.44
C THR A 6 3.25 3.97 6.24
N VAL A 7 2.52 3.59 5.20
CA VAL A 7 2.22 2.19 4.87
C VAL A 7 2.72 1.88 3.47
N TYR A 8 3.68 0.98 3.39
CA TYR A 8 4.12 0.41 2.13
C TYR A 8 3.21 -0.76 1.75
N TYR A 9 2.65 -0.72 0.54
CA TYR A 9 1.62 -1.66 0.10
C TYR A 9 1.78 -2.09 -1.36
N ASP A 10 1.18 -3.24 -1.68
CA ASP A 10 0.92 -3.70 -3.04
C ASP A 10 -0.53 -4.16 -3.14
N TYR A 11 -1.23 -3.80 -4.21
CA TYR A 11 -2.62 -4.19 -4.41
C TYR A 11 -2.81 -5.70 -4.54
N THR A 12 -1.81 -6.43 -5.02
CA THR A 12 -1.88 -7.89 -5.14
C THR A 12 -1.75 -8.62 -3.80
N CYS A 13 -1.39 -7.90 -2.73
CA CYS A 13 -1.18 -8.47 -1.41
C CYS A 13 -2.47 -8.49 -0.58
N PRO A 14 -3.01 -9.66 -0.22
CA PRO A 14 -4.22 -9.75 0.60
C PRO A 14 -4.02 -9.23 2.03
N TYR A 15 -2.77 -9.24 2.51
CA TYR A 15 -2.44 -8.67 3.82
C TYR A 15 -2.43 -7.14 3.78
N SER A 16 -2.11 -6.51 2.63
CA SER A 16 -2.24 -5.07 2.43
C SER A 16 -3.71 -4.63 2.48
N ASP A 17 -4.63 -5.40 1.88
CA ASP A 17 -6.06 -5.14 1.99
C ASP A 17 -6.55 -5.24 3.44
N ARG A 18 -6.12 -6.28 4.19
CA ARG A 18 -6.48 -6.41 5.61
C ARG A 18 -5.93 -5.25 6.44
N ALA A 19 -4.71 -4.79 6.17
CA ALA A 19 -4.14 -3.62 6.83
C ALA A 19 -4.93 -2.34 6.51
N ARG A 20 -5.34 -2.14 5.24
CA ARG A 20 -6.23 -1.04 4.84
C ARG A 20 -7.52 -1.04 5.64
N ARG A 21 -8.21 -2.18 5.68
CA ARG A 21 -9.48 -2.33 6.42
C ARG A 21 -9.30 -2.13 7.94
N TRP A 22 -8.18 -2.63 8.47
CA TRP A 22 -7.85 -2.40 9.88
C TRP A 22 -7.62 -0.93 10.16
N LEU A 23 -6.79 -0.23 9.37
CA LEU A 23 -6.49 1.19 9.54
C LEU A 23 -7.73 2.08 9.35
N ALA A 24 -8.63 1.71 8.44
CA ALA A 24 -9.92 2.38 8.30
C ALA A 24 -10.74 2.31 9.60
N ARG A 25 -10.74 1.17 10.30
CA ARG A 25 -11.39 1.03 11.62
C ARG A 25 -10.65 1.81 12.72
N VAL A 26 -9.31 1.79 12.71
CA VAL A 26 -8.52 2.63 13.62
C VAL A 26 -8.88 4.10 13.44
N GLY A 27 -8.97 4.60 12.21
CA GLY A 27 -9.35 5.98 11.91
C GLY A 27 -10.76 6.36 12.40
N GLN A 28 -11.71 5.42 12.50
CA GLN A 28 -13.01 5.66 13.12
C GLN A 28 -12.90 5.93 14.63
N ALA A 29 -11.97 5.27 15.32
CA ALA A 29 -11.71 5.47 16.76
C ALA A 29 -10.68 6.58 17.03
N ARG A 30 -9.78 6.85 16.10
CA ARG A 30 -8.64 7.77 16.18
C ARG A 30 -8.69 8.78 15.03
N ARG A 31 -9.53 9.82 15.14
CA ARG A 31 -9.74 10.83 14.08
C ARG A 31 -8.50 11.64 13.72
N GLU A 32 -7.50 11.67 14.58
CA GLU A 32 -6.23 12.38 14.37
C GLU A 32 -5.18 11.52 13.63
N LEU A 33 -5.47 10.25 13.36
CA LEU A 33 -4.55 9.39 12.62
C LEU A 33 -4.48 9.79 11.14
N THR A 34 -3.27 10.06 10.68
CA THR A 34 -2.97 10.29 9.27
C THR A 34 -2.22 9.10 8.69
N VAL A 35 -2.76 8.47 7.66
CA VAL A 35 -2.13 7.35 6.96
C VAL A 35 -1.56 7.84 5.63
N ILE A 36 -0.26 7.66 5.44
CA ILE A 36 0.44 7.95 4.18
C ILE A 36 0.69 6.64 3.46
N TRP A 37 0.10 6.47 2.29
CA TRP A 37 0.26 5.27 1.48
C TRP A 37 1.43 5.42 0.50
N ARG A 38 2.34 4.43 0.49
CA ARG A 38 3.50 4.34 -0.40
C ARG A 38 3.50 3.01 -1.13
N THR A 39 3.80 3.07 -2.40
CA THR A 39 3.81 1.87 -3.24
C THR A 39 5.04 1.01 -2.97
N PHE A 40 4.86 -0.33 -2.97
CA PHE A 40 5.97 -1.28 -2.83
C PHE A 40 5.69 -2.51 -3.72
N PRO A 41 6.17 -2.52 -4.96
CA PRO A 41 5.83 -3.57 -5.93
C PRO A 41 6.43 -4.93 -5.55
N LEU A 42 5.58 -5.86 -5.10
CA LEU A 42 5.98 -7.24 -4.79
C LEU A 42 6.51 -7.98 -6.02
N LYS A 43 6.16 -7.55 -7.23
CA LYS A 43 6.71 -8.09 -8.46
C LYS A 43 8.23 -7.97 -8.49
N GLU A 44 8.80 -6.87 -7.98
CA GLU A 44 10.25 -6.70 -7.92
C GLU A 44 10.88 -7.63 -6.86
N VAL A 45 10.27 -7.71 -5.69
CA VAL A 45 10.76 -8.56 -4.59
C VAL A 45 10.74 -10.04 -4.96
N ASN A 46 9.68 -10.46 -5.65
CA ASN A 46 9.49 -11.86 -6.08
C ASN A 46 10.06 -12.16 -7.47
N ARG A 47 10.85 -11.25 -8.03
CA ARG A 47 11.45 -11.39 -9.35
C ARG A 47 12.36 -12.62 -9.42
N ARG A 48 12.18 -13.42 -10.45
CA ARG A 48 13.01 -14.60 -10.68
C ARG A 48 14.35 -14.19 -11.32
N PRO A 49 15.41 -14.99 -11.14
CA PRO A 49 16.65 -14.78 -11.87
C PRO A 49 16.40 -14.73 -13.39
N GLY A 50 16.90 -13.67 -14.04
CA GLY A 50 16.72 -13.42 -15.48
C GLY A 50 15.46 -12.63 -15.87
N GLU A 51 14.52 -12.41 -14.98
CA GLU A 51 13.41 -11.49 -15.24
C GLU A 51 13.90 -10.03 -15.19
N ALA A 52 13.38 -9.21 -16.13
CA ALA A 52 13.71 -7.78 -16.15
C ALA A 52 13.13 -7.07 -14.89
N SER A 53 13.94 -6.21 -14.29
CA SER A 53 13.48 -5.32 -13.23
C SER A 53 12.59 -4.24 -13.82
N PHE A 54 11.47 -3.91 -13.13
CA PHE A 54 10.69 -2.73 -13.52
C PHE A 54 11.48 -1.42 -13.30
N LEU A 55 12.49 -1.45 -12.42
CA LEU A 55 13.40 -0.32 -12.18
C LEU A 55 14.28 0.03 -13.39
N SER A 56 14.33 -0.83 -14.41
CA SER A 56 15.08 -0.56 -15.66
C SER A 56 14.42 0.49 -16.57
N GLY A 57 13.27 1.04 -16.16
CA GLY A 57 12.61 2.15 -16.87
C GLY A 57 11.74 1.72 -18.05
N THR A 58 11.65 0.43 -18.35
CA THR A 58 10.70 -0.06 -19.37
C THR A 58 9.34 -0.27 -18.71
N PRO A 59 8.26 0.39 -19.19
CA PRO A 59 6.93 0.12 -18.71
C PRO A 59 6.64 -1.35 -18.84
N ALA A 60 6.53 -2.04 -17.72
CA ALA A 60 6.19 -3.46 -17.76
C ALA A 60 4.71 -3.57 -18.16
N ASP A 61 4.39 -4.45 -19.10
CA ASP A 61 3.03 -4.92 -19.38
C ASP A 61 2.52 -5.74 -18.18
N SER A 62 2.48 -5.10 -17.02
CA SER A 62 2.14 -5.72 -15.77
C SER A 62 0.98 -4.99 -15.12
N VAL A 63 -0.14 -5.68 -15.04
CA VAL A 63 -1.35 -5.17 -14.37
C VAL A 63 -1.04 -4.70 -12.95
N SER A 64 -0.16 -5.41 -12.21
CA SER A 64 0.21 -5.00 -10.85
C SER A 64 0.99 -3.68 -10.81
N ILE A 65 1.91 -3.45 -11.75
CA ILE A 65 2.65 -2.18 -11.84
C ILE A 65 1.71 -1.06 -12.29
N LEU A 66 0.87 -1.30 -13.30
CA LEU A 66 -0.12 -0.32 -13.76
C LEU A 66 -1.04 0.13 -12.62
N ALA A 67 -1.50 -0.79 -11.75
CA ALA A 67 -2.31 -0.43 -10.60
C ALA A 67 -1.60 0.55 -9.66
N LEU A 68 -0.29 0.35 -9.43
CA LEU A 68 0.53 1.24 -8.60
C LEU A 68 0.83 2.57 -9.29
N GLU A 69 1.06 2.59 -10.62
CA GLU A 69 1.23 3.81 -11.41
C GLU A 69 -0.03 4.69 -11.35
N LEU A 70 -1.22 4.08 -11.52
CA LEU A 70 -2.51 4.77 -11.39
C LEU A 70 -2.73 5.30 -9.98
N ALA A 71 -2.30 4.57 -8.95
CA ALA A 71 -2.36 5.05 -7.57
C ALA A 71 -1.48 6.30 -7.36
N LYS A 72 -0.28 6.35 -7.95
CA LYS A 72 0.60 7.53 -7.89
C LYS A 72 -0.02 8.73 -8.60
N ALA A 73 -0.65 8.52 -9.76
CA ALA A 73 -1.38 9.55 -10.47
C ALA A 73 -2.58 10.06 -9.67
N ALA A 74 -3.34 9.15 -9.06
CA ALA A 74 -4.46 9.46 -8.19
C ALA A 74 -4.02 10.28 -6.95
N GLN A 75 -2.91 9.91 -6.30
CA GLN A 75 -2.33 10.67 -5.20
C GLN A 75 -1.96 12.10 -5.61
N ALA A 76 -1.37 12.27 -6.79
CA ALA A 76 -1.01 13.58 -7.32
C ALA A 76 -2.23 14.44 -7.66
N ALA A 77 -3.37 13.82 -8.00
CA ALA A 77 -4.61 14.51 -8.31
C ALA A 77 -5.41 14.93 -7.07
N GLY A 78 -5.22 14.25 -5.92
CA GLY A 78 -5.85 14.61 -4.66
C GLY A 78 -6.19 13.42 -3.77
N SER A 79 -6.32 13.68 -2.46
CA SER A 79 -6.58 12.67 -1.43
C SER A 79 -7.87 11.90 -1.66
N ASP A 80 -8.95 12.60 -2.03
CA ASP A 80 -10.27 11.99 -2.18
C ASP A 80 -10.30 11.05 -3.39
N LEU A 81 -9.69 11.50 -4.50
CA LEU A 81 -9.56 10.69 -5.71
C LEU A 81 -8.70 9.46 -5.44
N PHE A 82 -7.56 9.65 -4.75
CA PHE A 82 -6.73 8.52 -4.34
C PHE A 82 -7.50 7.54 -3.45
N GLY A 83 -8.21 8.02 -2.45
CA GLY A 83 -9.02 7.17 -1.55
C GLY A 83 -10.04 6.35 -2.33
N ALA A 84 -10.80 6.97 -3.23
CA ALA A 84 -11.78 6.29 -4.06
C ALA A 84 -11.16 5.21 -4.96
N TYR A 85 -10.06 5.52 -5.64
CA TYR A 85 -9.34 4.56 -6.46
C TYR A 85 -8.75 3.42 -5.64
N HIS A 86 -8.09 3.75 -4.53
CA HIS A 86 -7.42 2.81 -3.64
C HIS A 86 -8.38 1.76 -3.07
N ASP A 87 -9.53 2.20 -2.59
CA ASP A 87 -10.57 1.33 -2.07
C ASP A 87 -11.16 0.46 -3.19
N ALA A 88 -11.50 1.05 -4.34
CA ALA A 88 -12.08 0.32 -5.46
C ALA A 88 -11.18 -0.81 -5.98
N VAL A 89 -9.87 -0.59 -6.10
CA VAL A 89 -8.93 -1.62 -6.56
C VAL A 89 -8.79 -2.75 -5.54
N PHE A 90 -8.64 -2.43 -4.26
CA PHE A 90 -8.56 -3.46 -3.23
C PHE A 90 -9.86 -4.27 -3.13
N ASP A 91 -11.02 -3.62 -3.18
CA ASP A 91 -12.30 -4.30 -3.11
C ASP A 91 -12.55 -5.18 -4.35
N ALA A 92 -12.11 -4.77 -5.53
CA ALA A 92 -12.18 -5.58 -6.74
C ALA A 92 -11.24 -6.80 -6.70
N MET A 93 -10.04 -6.66 -6.11
CA MET A 93 -9.06 -7.76 -6.01
C MET A 93 -9.33 -8.71 -4.84
N HIS A 94 -9.85 -8.22 -3.70
CA HIS A 94 -9.90 -8.98 -2.44
C HIS A 94 -11.28 -8.99 -1.77
N GLY A 95 -12.28 -8.32 -2.35
CA GLY A 95 -13.67 -8.35 -1.86
C GLY A 95 -14.36 -9.68 -2.08
N GLU A 96 -15.66 -9.75 -1.81
CA GLU A 96 -16.47 -10.97 -1.95
C GLU A 96 -16.49 -11.50 -3.39
N SER A 97 -16.45 -10.62 -4.39
CA SER A 97 -16.47 -10.95 -5.82
C SER A 97 -15.07 -10.82 -6.44
N GLN A 98 -14.07 -11.47 -5.85
CA GLN A 98 -12.69 -11.40 -6.30
C GLN A 98 -12.53 -11.56 -7.81
N LYS A 99 -11.88 -10.60 -8.45
CA LYS A 99 -11.67 -10.58 -9.89
C LYS A 99 -10.18 -10.45 -10.22
N LYS A 100 -9.73 -11.23 -11.20
CA LYS A 100 -8.44 -10.97 -11.82
C LYS A 100 -8.61 -9.77 -12.75
N LEU A 101 -8.12 -8.61 -12.31
CA LEU A 101 -8.23 -7.36 -13.07
C LEU A 101 -7.35 -7.37 -14.31
N THR A 102 -7.88 -6.77 -15.37
CA THR A 102 -7.14 -6.41 -16.58
C THR A 102 -6.68 -4.96 -16.51
N SER A 103 -5.84 -4.53 -17.46
CA SER A 103 -5.46 -3.12 -17.59
C SER A 103 -6.66 -2.22 -17.87
N GLU A 104 -7.63 -2.70 -18.66
CA GLU A 104 -8.86 -1.97 -18.95
C GLU A 104 -9.74 -1.80 -17.70
N ASP A 105 -9.87 -2.85 -16.87
CA ASP A 105 -10.57 -2.76 -15.58
C ASP A 105 -9.95 -1.69 -14.68
N LEU A 106 -8.63 -1.65 -14.57
CA LEU A 106 -7.92 -0.66 -13.76
C LEU A 106 -8.14 0.78 -14.25
N LEU A 107 -8.08 0.99 -15.56
CA LEU A 107 -8.38 2.29 -16.16
C LEU A 107 -9.86 2.68 -15.96
N ALA A 108 -10.78 1.72 -16.01
CA ALA A 108 -12.19 1.97 -15.72
C ALA A 108 -12.41 2.38 -14.24
N LEU A 109 -11.75 1.69 -13.29
CA LEU A 109 -11.79 2.06 -11.86
C LEU A 109 -11.18 3.45 -11.63
N ALA A 110 -10.08 3.78 -12.29
CA ALA A 110 -9.44 5.09 -12.18
C ALA A 110 -10.34 6.20 -12.71
N ARG A 111 -10.99 6.00 -13.88
CA ARG A 111 -11.98 6.94 -14.43
C ARG A 111 -13.19 7.11 -13.51
N ALA A 112 -13.69 6.02 -12.96
CA ALA A 112 -14.82 6.08 -12.01
C ALA A 112 -14.46 6.86 -10.73
N ALA A 113 -13.20 6.82 -10.30
CA ALA A 113 -12.68 7.62 -9.20
C ALA A 113 -12.43 9.09 -9.57
N GLY A 114 -12.52 9.46 -10.86
CA GLY A 114 -12.35 10.83 -11.35
C GLY A 114 -10.97 11.13 -11.93
N LEU A 115 -10.10 10.14 -12.16
CA LEU A 115 -8.79 10.36 -12.76
C LEU A 115 -8.92 10.63 -14.28
N ASP A 116 -8.23 11.65 -14.75
CA ASP A 116 -8.02 11.89 -16.19
C ASP A 116 -7.04 10.85 -16.74
N THR A 117 -7.59 9.77 -17.30
CA THR A 117 -6.79 8.66 -17.82
C THR A 117 -6.09 8.99 -19.14
N VAL A 118 -6.54 9.98 -19.90
CA VAL A 118 -5.85 10.43 -21.13
C VAL A 118 -4.55 11.13 -20.73
N ARG A 119 -4.63 12.04 -19.78
CA ARG A 119 -3.46 12.69 -19.22
C ARG A 119 -2.51 11.67 -18.55
N PHE A 120 -3.08 10.72 -17.80
CA PHE A 120 -2.28 9.65 -17.17
C PHE A 120 -1.46 8.88 -18.21
N GLU A 121 -2.07 8.46 -19.34
CA GLU A 121 -1.37 7.68 -20.37
C GLU A 121 -0.24 8.50 -21.01
N SER A 122 -0.47 9.77 -21.33
CA SER A 122 0.57 10.66 -21.84
C SER A 122 1.75 10.84 -20.86
N GLU A 123 1.46 11.00 -19.57
CA GLU A 123 2.50 11.10 -18.53
C GLU A 123 3.19 9.75 -18.26
N ARG A 124 2.49 8.63 -18.47
CA ARG A 124 3.03 7.28 -18.36
C ARG A 124 4.05 6.98 -19.46
N GLU A 125 3.81 7.42 -20.69
CA GLU A 125 4.78 7.32 -21.81
C GLU A 125 6.10 8.02 -21.49
N GLN A 126 6.07 9.07 -20.66
CA GLN A 126 7.24 9.77 -20.15
C GLN A 126 7.86 9.10 -18.90
N ALA A 127 7.44 7.89 -18.54
CA ALA A 127 7.84 7.13 -17.36
C ALA A 127 7.61 7.84 -16.00
N ARG A 128 6.81 8.92 -15.96
CA ARG A 128 6.58 9.73 -14.75
C ARG A 128 6.08 8.91 -13.57
N TRP A 129 5.08 8.08 -13.82
CA TRP A 129 4.43 7.31 -12.75
C TRP A 129 5.24 6.09 -12.36
N LEU A 130 5.90 5.45 -13.32
CA LEU A 130 6.82 4.36 -13.06
C LEU A 130 7.98 4.82 -12.16
N GLU A 131 8.55 6.00 -12.44
CA GLU A 131 9.61 6.57 -11.61
C GLU A 131 9.12 6.94 -10.21
N ALA A 132 7.87 7.40 -10.07
CA ALA A 132 7.28 7.65 -8.76
C ALA A 132 7.11 6.36 -7.94
N VAL A 133 6.71 5.24 -8.57
CA VAL A 133 6.66 3.92 -7.93
C VAL A 133 8.06 3.44 -7.57
N ALA A 134 9.02 3.60 -8.47
CA ALA A 134 10.42 3.23 -8.24
C ALA A 134 11.05 4.05 -7.11
N GLY A 135 10.69 5.32 -6.98
CA GLY A 135 11.10 6.20 -5.88
C GLY A 135 10.66 5.68 -4.53
N ASP A 136 9.36 5.35 -4.39
CA ASP A 136 8.82 4.75 -3.17
C ASP A 136 9.54 3.43 -2.82
N TYR A 137 9.78 2.57 -3.83
CA TYR A 137 10.47 1.29 -3.63
C TYR A 137 11.91 1.49 -3.15
N ARG A 138 12.67 2.38 -3.80
CA ARG A 138 14.06 2.67 -3.41
C ARG A 138 14.14 3.24 -2.00
N GLU A 139 13.24 4.16 -1.63
CA GLU A 139 13.14 4.69 -0.27
C GLU A 139 12.85 3.58 0.73
N ALA A 140 11.86 2.73 0.44
CA ALA A 140 11.46 1.62 1.30
C ALA A 140 12.62 0.68 1.62
N VAL A 141 13.39 0.28 0.60
CA VAL A 141 14.51 -0.65 0.75
C VAL A 141 15.71 0.03 1.42
N ALA A 142 16.11 1.21 0.92
CA ALA A 142 17.35 1.84 1.36
C ALA A 142 17.26 2.43 2.78
N ARG A 143 16.09 3.01 3.13
CA ARG A 143 15.91 3.68 4.41
C ARG A 143 15.36 2.76 5.50
N TRP A 144 14.45 1.86 5.13
CA TRP A 144 13.66 1.09 6.10
C TRP A 144 13.90 -0.42 6.04
N GLY A 145 14.67 -0.91 5.06
CA GLY A 145 14.88 -2.35 4.87
C GLY A 145 13.58 -3.12 4.57
N VAL A 146 12.58 -2.47 3.95
CA VAL A 146 11.32 -3.12 3.61
C VAL A 146 11.55 -4.27 2.66
N PHE A 147 11.00 -5.43 2.98
CA PHE A 147 11.14 -6.67 2.20
C PHE A 147 9.79 -7.28 1.80
N GLY A 148 8.67 -6.68 2.23
CA GLY A 148 7.34 -7.18 1.95
C GLY A 148 6.23 -6.20 2.37
N THR A 149 4.99 -6.58 2.08
CA THR A 149 3.81 -5.73 2.35
C THR A 149 2.76 -6.47 3.17
N PRO A 150 2.00 -5.75 4.00
CA PRO A 150 2.19 -4.35 4.36
C PRO A 150 3.35 -4.16 5.34
N THR A 151 4.14 -3.10 5.15
CA THR A 151 5.08 -2.62 6.16
C THR A 151 4.67 -1.22 6.59
N LEU A 152 4.53 -1.02 7.90
CA LEU A 152 4.15 0.24 8.51
C LEU A 152 5.39 0.92 9.10
N ILE A 153 5.53 2.21 8.83
CA ILE A 153 6.55 3.04 9.49
C ILE A 153 5.84 3.89 10.54
N PHE A 154 6.17 3.67 11.78
CA PHE A 154 5.66 4.41 12.92
C PHE A 154 6.56 5.61 13.20
N GLN A 155 5.97 6.81 13.18
CA GLN A 155 6.65 8.07 13.56
C GLN A 155 7.97 8.36 12.81
N ASP A 156 8.13 7.81 11.62
CA ASP A 156 9.37 7.90 10.82
C ASP A 156 10.63 7.33 11.55
N GLU A 157 10.44 6.34 12.43
CA GLU A 157 11.52 5.75 13.23
C GLU A 157 11.58 4.23 13.16
N LEU A 158 10.44 3.53 13.15
CA LEU A 158 10.38 2.08 13.20
C LEU A 158 9.56 1.49 12.07
N ALA A 159 10.13 0.55 11.34
CA ALA A 159 9.47 -0.25 10.33
C ALA A 159 8.94 -1.57 10.94
N ALA A 160 7.64 -1.83 10.79
CA ALA A 160 7.00 -3.06 11.24
C ALA A 160 6.28 -3.77 10.08
N TYR A 161 6.71 -4.98 9.74
CA TYR A 161 6.02 -5.85 8.80
C TYR A 161 4.90 -6.60 9.51
N LEU A 162 3.65 -6.39 9.07
CA LEU A 162 2.46 -6.91 9.75
C LEU A 162 1.61 -7.80 8.83
N LYS A 163 1.15 -8.91 9.37
CA LYS A 163 0.16 -9.77 8.70
C LYS A 163 -1.01 -10.05 9.64
N PHE A 164 -2.20 -9.66 9.23
CA PHE A 164 -3.42 -10.01 9.93
C PHE A 164 -4.03 -11.28 9.33
N ALA A 165 -4.32 -12.27 10.16
CA ALA A 165 -5.14 -13.43 9.75
C ALA A 165 -6.60 -13.01 9.53
N ALA A 166 -7.11 -12.12 10.39
CA ALA A 166 -8.41 -11.47 10.28
C ALA A 166 -8.33 -10.02 10.78
N VAL A 167 -9.17 -9.15 10.26
CA VAL A 167 -9.25 -7.75 10.70
C VAL A 167 -10.03 -7.69 12.02
N PRO A 168 -9.53 -7.00 13.08
CA PRO A 168 -10.27 -6.80 14.32
C PRO A 168 -11.69 -6.30 14.06
N PRO A 169 -12.74 -6.91 14.64
CA PRO A 169 -14.12 -6.70 14.19
C PRO A 169 -14.68 -5.30 14.49
N THR A 170 -14.19 -4.63 15.54
CA THR A 170 -14.68 -3.31 15.95
C THR A 170 -13.62 -2.22 15.87
N PRO A 171 -14.00 -0.94 15.71
CA PRO A 171 -13.06 0.18 15.77
C PRO A 171 -12.26 0.24 17.07
N ARG A 172 -12.89 -0.15 18.20
CA ARG A 172 -12.21 -0.19 19.51
C ARG A 172 -11.09 -1.23 19.52
N GLU A 173 -11.38 -2.46 19.14
CA GLU A 173 -10.38 -3.53 19.08
C GLU A 173 -9.27 -3.22 18.06
N ALA A 174 -9.62 -2.60 16.93
CA ALA A 174 -8.64 -2.14 15.96
C ALA A 174 -7.68 -1.10 16.55
N ALA A 175 -8.20 -0.16 17.34
CA ALA A 175 -7.40 0.85 18.03
C ALA A 175 -6.55 0.24 19.16
N GLU A 176 -7.07 -0.74 19.92
CA GLU A 176 -6.32 -1.43 20.95
C GLU A 176 -5.08 -2.15 20.37
N VAL A 177 -5.22 -2.80 19.21
CA VAL A 177 -4.08 -3.41 18.49
C VAL A 177 -3.08 -2.34 18.01
N PHE A 178 -3.58 -1.23 17.48
CA PHE A 178 -2.74 -0.11 17.05
C PHE A 178 -1.94 0.47 18.20
N ASP A 179 -2.57 0.71 19.35
CA ASP A 179 -1.93 1.25 20.56
C ASP A 179 -0.84 0.31 21.10
N ALA A 180 -1.10 -1.00 21.10
CA ALA A 180 -0.11 -1.99 21.50
C ALA A 180 1.13 -1.98 20.59
N LEU A 181 0.93 -1.94 19.27
CA LEU A 181 2.03 -1.83 18.30
C LEU A 181 2.80 -0.52 18.46
N LEU A 182 2.10 0.58 18.65
CA LEU A 182 2.72 1.89 18.87
C LEU A 182 3.51 1.94 20.19
N CYS A 183 3.00 1.30 21.24
CA CYS A 183 3.69 1.15 22.52
C CYS A 183 5.00 0.36 22.34
N LEU A 184 4.94 -0.78 21.66
CA LEU A 184 6.14 -1.59 21.36
C LEU A 184 7.16 -0.79 20.54
N ALA A 185 6.71 -0.06 19.52
CA ALA A 185 7.57 0.77 18.69
C ALA A 185 8.29 1.88 19.47
N ARG A 186 7.61 2.47 20.47
CA ARG A 186 8.14 3.58 21.26
C ARG A 186 9.02 3.17 22.42
N LEU A 187 8.66 2.10 23.10
CA LEU A 187 9.27 1.74 24.40
C LEU A 187 10.26 0.59 24.30
N HIS A 188 10.20 -0.18 23.21
CA HIS A 188 10.96 -1.42 23.05
C HIS A 188 11.62 -1.52 21.67
N PRO A 189 12.51 -0.56 21.30
CA PRO A 189 13.18 -0.57 19.99
C PRO A 189 14.13 -1.77 19.80
N GLU A 190 14.51 -2.44 20.90
CA GLU A 190 15.30 -3.67 20.90
C GLU A 190 14.52 -4.90 20.42
N LEU A 191 13.18 -4.81 20.35
CA LEU A 191 12.33 -5.92 19.90
C LEU A 191 12.28 -5.94 18.36
N VAL A 192 13.03 -6.84 17.75
CA VAL A 192 13.17 -6.94 16.29
C VAL A 192 12.16 -7.87 15.63
N GLU A 193 11.60 -8.85 16.34
CA GLU A 193 10.61 -9.78 15.78
C GLU A 193 9.67 -10.35 16.83
N ILE A 194 8.38 -10.40 16.50
CA ILE A 194 7.36 -11.22 17.19
C ILE A 194 6.62 -12.03 16.12
N LYS A 195 6.54 -13.33 16.31
CA LYS A 195 5.81 -14.23 15.41
C LYS A 195 4.78 -15.05 16.17
N PHE A 196 3.51 -14.80 15.93
CA PHE A 196 2.43 -15.62 16.45
C PHE A 196 2.23 -16.85 15.56
N GLN A 197 2.12 -18.01 16.17
CA GLN A 197 1.74 -19.24 15.48
C GLN A 197 0.23 -19.41 15.63
N PRO A 198 -0.52 -19.63 14.53
CA PRO A 198 -1.92 -20.02 14.66
C PRO A 198 -2.00 -21.36 15.39
N ALA A 199 -2.98 -21.47 16.29
CA ALA A 199 -3.29 -22.72 16.99
C ALA A 199 -3.88 -23.75 16.04
#